data_971e5a06a1841492dcd0cc5d8e144bd5
#
_entry.id   971e5a06a1841492dcd0cc5d8e144bd5
#
_cell.length_a   1.000
_cell.length_b   1.000
_cell.length_c   1.000
_cell.angle_alpha   90.00
_cell.angle_beta   90.00
_cell.angle_gamma   90.00
#
_symmetry.space_group_name_H-M   'P 1'
#
loop_
_entity.id
_entity.type
_entity.pdbx_description
1 polymer ?
#
loop_
_entity_poly.entity_id
_entity_poly.type
_entity_poly.pdbx_seq_one_letter_code
_entity_poly.pdbx_strand_id
1 'polypeptide(L)'
;MCRNNIKGTSIPITDVVGTTKFEDHLYWIDTDKPGAEQWVKGCIRTMIDQGIELLKIDFLGYYERDYGTNRYIKALKWMAEEAGDEMLLSYSVPNCRNDARNEIIYADMIRISSDCDGGGWWFISDKERGQINESGQGDKYRSAFDGLIGWADIIGVKGQTIMDPDFVQLNTLASDAEREFHISMLLVSGSPIGITDQYNTIGDCAKFYKNTEILELNKLGFVGKPLSTSIWDKQNSSRWIGQLPDGDWIVGLFNRESTVLEYGIDFEKELGIKGGKVKNVRDLWLHQDLGAMSGRYSVRLEPHSCKVLRIKPNSKRYKAAVASLKNGAVINR
;
A
#
# COMPACT_ATOMS: atom_id res chain seq x y z
N MET A 1 -10.57 -26.06 26.93
CA MET A 1 -10.48 -24.61 27.18
C MET A 1 -9.31 -24.33 28.11
N CYS A 2 -8.50 -23.37 27.75
CA CYS A 2 -7.36 -22.98 28.59
C CYS A 2 -7.87 -22.37 29.90
N ARG A 3 -7.45 -22.92 31.05
CA ARG A 3 -7.88 -22.42 32.38
C ARG A 3 -6.96 -21.34 32.95
N ASN A 4 -6.13 -20.75 32.10
CA ASN A 4 -5.15 -19.77 32.55
C ASN A 4 -5.80 -18.39 32.73
N ASN A 5 -5.33 -17.68 33.72
CA ASN A 5 -5.70 -16.28 33.91
C ASN A 5 -4.92 -15.37 32.95
N ILE A 6 -5.51 -14.23 32.67
CA ILE A 6 -4.84 -13.14 31.95
C ILE A 6 -3.65 -12.71 32.82
N LYS A 7 -2.47 -12.58 32.20
CA LYS A 7 -1.23 -12.22 32.86
C LYS A 7 -1.40 -10.96 33.72
N GLY A 8 -1.04 -11.05 35.00
CA GLY A 8 -1.18 -9.94 35.96
C GLY A 8 -2.57 -9.72 36.51
N THR A 9 -3.55 -10.63 36.25
CA THR A 9 -4.91 -10.55 36.78
C THR A 9 -5.36 -11.87 37.38
N SER A 10 -6.50 -11.84 38.09
CA SER A 10 -7.23 -13.05 38.54
C SER A 10 -8.32 -13.48 37.55
N ILE A 11 -8.45 -12.83 36.40
CA ILE A 11 -9.52 -13.02 35.42
C ILE A 11 -9.15 -14.18 34.48
N PRO A 12 -9.97 -15.25 34.42
CA PRO A 12 -9.78 -16.32 33.45
C PRO A 12 -9.89 -15.80 32.00
N ILE A 13 -9.07 -16.29 31.08
CA ILE A 13 -9.15 -15.93 29.65
C ILE A 13 -10.56 -16.19 29.09
N THR A 14 -11.25 -17.22 29.57
CA THR A 14 -12.60 -17.54 29.13
C THR A 14 -13.62 -16.44 29.44
N ASP A 15 -13.34 -15.58 30.40
CA ASP A 15 -14.28 -14.54 30.82
C ASP A 15 -14.31 -13.35 29.88
N VAL A 16 -13.24 -13.14 29.09
CA VAL A 16 -13.17 -12.07 28.08
C VAL A 16 -13.66 -12.52 26.71
N VAL A 17 -13.88 -13.82 26.53
CA VAL A 17 -14.37 -14.39 25.28
C VAL A 17 -15.84 -14.08 25.10
N GLY A 18 -16.22 -13.62 23.92
CA GLY A 18 -17.61 -13.38 23.54
C GLY A 18 -18.36 -14.68 23.23
N THR A 19 -19.63 -14.54 22.92
CA THR A 19 -20.53 -15.67 22.60
C THR A 19 -20.61 -15.98 21.11
N THR A 20 -20.24 -15.02 20.25
CA THR A 20 -20.29 -15.17 18.81
C THR A 20 -19.06 -15.96 18.32
N LYS A 21 -19.34 -17.01 17.58
CA LYS A 21 -18.30 -17.81 16.91
C LYS A 21 -18.00 -17.25 15.53
N PHE A 22 -16.74 -17.35 15.15
CA PHE A 22 -16.29 -17.18 13.79
C PHE A 22 -15.77 -18.53 13.28
N GLU A 23 -16.21 -18.96 12.10
CA GLU A 23 -15.86 -20.26 11.49
C GLU A 23 -16.02 -21.47 12.43
N ASP A 24 -17.08 -21.49 13.23
CA ASP A 24 -17.47 -22.55 14.17
C ASP A 24 -16.48 -22.91 15.29
N HIS A 25 -15.25 -22.44 15.27
CA HIS A 25 -14.20 -22.82 16.23
C HIS A 25 -13.43 -21.67 16.86
N LEU A 26 -13.55 -20.44 16.33
CA LEU A 26 -12.92 -19.24 16.86
C LEU A 26 -13.97 -18.39 17.62
N TYR A 27 -13.52 -17.69 18.63
CA TYR A 27 -14.35 -16.77 19.39
C TYR A 27 -13.69 -15.40 19.44
N TRP A 28 -14.49 -14.36 19.23
CA TRP A 28 -14.03 -13.00 19.39
C TRP A 28 -13.80 -12.66 20.87
N ILE A 29 -12.86 -11.77 21.13
CA ILE A 29 -12.73 -11.09 22.42
C ILE A 29 -13.80 -10.01 22.50
N ASP A 30 -14.60 -10.02 23.58
CA ASP A 30 -15.59 -8.98 23.83
C ASP A 30 -14.95 -7.82 24.60
N THR A 31 -14.70 -6.71 23.90
CA THR A 31 -14.01 -5.54 24.47
C THR A 31 -14.81 -4.78 25.53
N ASP A 32 -16.07 -5.16 25.78
CA ASP A 32 -16.85 -4.62 26.92
C ASP A 32 -16.69 -5.42 28.21
N LYS A 33 -16.00 -6.55 28.15
CA LYS A 33 -15.77 -7.39 29.33
C LYS A 33 -14.57 -6.95 30.16
N PRO A 34 -14.66 -7.02 31.51
CA PRO A 34 -13.51 -6.76 32.37
C PRO A 34 -12.32 -7.67 32.02
N GLY A 35 -11.14 -7.10 31.88
CA GLY A 35 -9.90 -7.82 31.51
C GLY A 35 -9.64 -7.94 30.00
N ALA A 36 -10.58 -7.53 29.13
CA ALA A 36 -10.39 -7.60 27.69
C ALA A 36 -9.23 -6.70 27.22
N GLU A 37 -9.11 -5.51 27.79
CA GLU A 37 -7.98 -4.60 27.48
C GLU A 37 -6.65 -5.23 27.83
N GLN A 38 -6.53 -5.79 29.04
CA GLN A 38 -5.31 -6.46 29.50
C GLN A 38 -4.93 -7.64 28.60
N TRP A 39 -5.96 -8.38 28.12
CA TRP A 39 -5.75 -9.47 27.18
C TRP A 39 -5.19 -8.99 25.85
N VAL A 40 -5.86 -8.01 25.22
CA VAL A 40 -5.45 -7.48 23.91
C VAL A 40 -4.04 -6.87 23.99
N LYS A 41 -3.81 -5.99 24.96
CA LYS A 41 -2.48 -5.39 25.17
C LYS A 41 -1.42 -6.43 25.49
N GLY A 42 -1.76 -7.42 26.31
CA GLY A 42 -0.85 -8.53 26.63
C GLY A 42 -0.45 -9.39 25.44
N CYS A 43 -1.34 -9.57 24.46
CA CYS A 43 -1.00 -10.23 23.20
C CYS A 43 0.02 -9.41 22.40
N ILE A 44 -0.20 -8.11 22.22
CA ILE A 44 0.71 -7.21 21.51
C ILE A 44 2.07 -7.18 22.21
N ARG A 45 2.11 -6.97 23.53
CA ARG A 45 3.36 -6.97 24.33
C ARG A 45 4.12 -8.29 24.18
N THR A 46 3.44 -9.41 24.15
CA THR A 46 4.09 -10.72 23.98
C THR A 46 4.80 -10.82 22.61
N MET A 47 4.21 -10.28 21.56
CA MET A 47 4.83 -10.25 20.22
C MET A 47 6.04 -9.32 20.19
N ILE A 48 5.94 -8.14 20.81
CA ILE A 48 7.07 -7.20 20.95
C ILE A 48 8.23 -7.85 21.73
N ASP A 49 7.92 -8.51 22.86
CA ASP A 49 8.92 -9.19 23.68
C ASP A 49 9.65 -10.34 22.94
N GLN A 50 9.01 -10.85 21.88
CA GLN A 50 9.59 -11.84 20.95
C GLN A 50 10.39 -11.21 19.80
N GLY A 51 10.48 -9.88 19.74
CA GLY A 51 11.20 -9.15 18.70
C GLY A 51 10.45 -8.98 17.39
N ILE A 52 9.11 -9.08 17.41
CA ILE A 52 8.27 -8.84 16.23
C ILE A 52 8.06 -7.33 16.07
N GLU A 53 8.49 -6.78 14.94
CA GLU A 53 8.43 -5.35 14.61
C GLU A 53 7.26 -5.00 13.68
N LEU A 54 6.63 -6.00 13.03
CA LEU A 54 5.45 -5.83 12.18
C LEU A 54 4.45 -6.95 12.49
N LEU A 55 3.22 -6.58 12.83
CA LEU A 55 2.13 -7.52 13.09
C LEU A 55 0.97 -7.29 12.14
N LYS A 56 0.64 -8.29 11.31
CA LYS A 56 -0.59 -8.32 10.53
C LYS A 56 -1.73 -8.88 11.38
N ILE A 57 -2.83 -8.13 11.45
CA ILE A 57 -4.03 -8.48 12.22
C ILE A 57 -5.18 -8.67 11.24
N ASP A 58 -5.72 -9.86 11.20
CA ASP A 58 -6.69 -10.25 10.20
C ASP A 58 -8.14 -10.26 10.73
N PHE A 59 -9.12 -10.42 9.82
CA PHE A 59 -10.55 -10.55 10.06
C PHE A 59 -11.21 -9.35 10.75
N LEU A 60 -10.61 -8.18 10.70
CA LEU A 60 -11.07 -6.99 11.41
C LEU A 60 -12.49 -6.56 11.02
N GLY A 61 -12.84 -6.63 9.74
CA GLY A 61 -14.19 -6.31 9.26
C GLY A 61 -15.25 -7.28 9.75
N TYR A 62 -14.92 -8.55 9.94
CA TYR A 62 -15.82 -9.54 10.51
C TYR A 62 -16.04 -9.28 11.99
N TYR A 63 -15.00 -8.89 12.73
CA TYR A 63 -15.15 -8.49 14.12
C TYR A 63 -16.07 -7.27 14.27
N GLU A 64 -15.90 -6.25 13.44
CA GLU A 64 -16.78 -5.07 13.44
C GLU A 64 -18.22 -5.43 13.08
N ARG A 65 -18.44 -6.33 12.11
CA ARG A 65 -19.77 -6.83 11.77
C ARG A 65 -20.48 -7.49 12.96
N ASP A 66 -19.75 -8.35 13.68
CA ASP A 66 -20.32 -9.20 14.72
C ASP A 66 -20.48 -8.46 16.05
N TYR A 67 -19.63 -7.48 16.36
CA TYR A 67 -19.58 -6.79 17.66
C TYR A 67 -19.85 -5.28 17.59
N GLY A 68 -19.93 -4.73 16.39
CA GLY A 68 -20.21 -3.32 16.14
C GLY A 68 -18.99 -2.40 16.25
N THR A 69 -19.13 -1.22 15.66
CA THR A 69 -18.04 -0.25 15.49
C THR A 69 -17.43 0.23 16.82
N ASN A 70 -18.23 0.36 17.89
CA ASN A 70 -17.69 0.82 19.18
C ASN A 70 -16.70 -0.17 19.80
N ARG A 71 -16.99 -1.47 19.76
CA ARG A 71 -16.07 -2.52 20.24
C ARG A 71 -14.87 -2.65 19.34
N TYR A 72 -15.07 -2.52 18.04
CA TYR A 72 -14.01 -2.51 17.05
C TYR A 72 -13.00 -1.39 17.33
N ILE A 73 -13.45 -0.14 17.47
CA ILE A 73 -12.58 1.00 17.78
C ILE A 73 -11.80 0.81 19.08
N LYS A 74 -12.43 0.23 20.13
CA LYS A 74 -11.71 -0.08 21.37
C LYS A 74 -10.55 -1.05 21.12
N ALA A 75 -10.79 -2.12 20.36
CA ALA A 75 -9.74 -3.09 20.05
C ALA A 75 -8.60 -2.44 19.28
N LEU A 76 -8.88 -1.66 18.21
CA LEU A 76 -7.86 -0.96 17.43
C LEU A 76 -7.03 -0.02 18.30
N LYS A 77 -7.71 0.76 19.16
CA LYS A 77 -7.07 1.70 20.08
C LYS A 77 -6.11 1.00 21.03
N TRP A 78 -6.54 -0.08 21.69
CA TRP A 78 -5.70 -0.81 22.65
C TRP A 78 -4.48 -1.46 21.97
N MET A 79 -4.65 -1.99 20.77
CA MET A 79 -3.54 -2.53 19.99
C MET A 79 -2.52 -1.45 19.64
N ALA A 80 -2.98 -0.30 19.15
CA ALA A 80 -2.10 0.80 18.77
C ALA A 80 -1.40 1.45 19.97
N GLU A 81 -2.12 1.60 21.11
CA GLU A 81 -1.52 2.12 22.36
C GLU A 81 -0.40 1.23 22.88
N GLU A 82 -0.56 -0.09 22.79
CA GLU A 82 0.45 -1.03 23.27
C GLU A 82 1.60 -1.19 22.28
N ALA A 83 1.33 -1.14 20.97
CA ALA A 83 2.34 -1.22 19.93
C ALA A 83 3.30 -0.01 19.98
N GLY A 84 2.75 1.20 20.21
CA GLY A 84 3.54 2.42 20.29
C GLY A 84 4.46 2.58 19.08
N ASP A 85 5.72 2.92 19.35
CA ASP A 85 6.78 3.00 18.34
C ASP A 85 7.57 1.69 18.19
N GLU A 86 7.22 0.64 18.92
CA GLU A 86 7.98 -0.62 18.96
C GLU A 86 7.51 -1.61 17.90
N MET A 87 6.27 -1.48 17.38
CA MET A 87 5.69 -2.42 16.41
C MET A 87 4.79 -1.69 15.43
N LEU A 88 4.93 -1.98 14.15
CA LEU A 88 4.02 -1.55 13.10
C LEU A 88 2.79 -2.47 13.05
N LEU A 89 1.61 -1.89 12.90
CA LEU A 89 0.35 -2.62 12.80
C LEU A 89 -0.18 -2.58 11.36
N SER A 90 -0.34 -3.78 10.78
CA SER A 90 -0.96 -3.98 9.48
C SER A 90 -2.37 -4.55 9.65
N TYR A 91 -3.39 -3.78 9.27
CA TYR A 91 -4.78 -4.19 9.36
C TYR A 91 -5.25 -4.86 8.07
N SER A 92 -5.69 -6.11 8.19
CA SER A 92 -6.18 -6.92 7.09
C SER A 92 -7.71 -7.09 7.16
N VAL A 93 -8.33 -7.08 5.99
CA VAL A 93 -9.80 -7.18 5.81
C VAL A 93 -10.58 -6.18 6.72
N PRO A 94 -10.14 -4.91 6.85
CA PRO A 94 -10.95 -3.93 7.55
C PRO A 94 -12.12 -3.48 6.66
N ASN A 95 -13.22 -3.04 7.27
CA ASN A 95 -14.35 -2.49 6.49
C ASN A 95 -14.08 -1.11 5.92
N CYS A 96 -13.11 -0.39 6.44
CA CYS A 96 -12.72 0.96 6.02
C CYS A 96 -13.92 1.93 5.92
N ARG A 97 -14.86 1.85 6.86
CA ARG A 97 -16.04 2.72 6.90
C ARG A 97 -15.65 4.17 7.11
N ASN A 98 -16.47 5.09 6.60
CA ASN A 98 -16.22 6.53 6.70
C ASN A 98 -14.81 6.92 6.24
N ASP A 99 -14.45 6.46 5.02
CA ASP A 99 -13.15 6.70 4.40
C ASP A 99 -11.97 6.24 5.26
N ALA A 100 -12.08 5.04 5.83
CA ALA A 100 -11.08 4.38 6.68
C ALA A 100 -10.65 5.23 7.89
N ARG A 101 -11.52 6.12 8.37
CA ARG A 101 -11.18 7.09 9.42
C ARG A 101 -10.60 6.45 10.68
N ASN A 102 -11.16 5.31 11.11
CA ASN A 102 -10.69 4.61 12.31
C ASN A 102 -9.36 3.91 12.05
N GLU A 103 -9.25 3.25 10.90
CA GLU A 103 -8.07 2.51 10.51
C GLU A 103 -6.86 3.45 10.35
N ILE A 104 -7.03 4.61 9.70
CA ILE A 104 -5.98 5.62 9.53
C ILE A 104 -5.41 6.13 10.88
N ILE A 105 -6.25 6.14 11.93
CA ILE A 105 -5.82 6.61 13.27
C ILE A 105 -4.94 5.58 13.97
N TYR A 106 -5.20 4.29 13.76
CA TYR A 106 -4.65 3.21 14.58
C TYR A 106 -3.76 2.23 13.81
N ALA A 107 -3.70 2.30 12.48
CA ALA A 107 -2.87 1.43 11.67
C ALA A 107 -1.72 2.18 10.98
N ASP A 108 -0.59 1.51 10.85
CA ASP A 108 0.51 1.95 10.00
C ASP A 108 0.31 1.48 8.56
N MET A 109 -0.33 0.34 8.36
CA MET A 109 -0.63 -0.24 7.07
C MET A 109 -2.06 -0.78 7.02
N ILE A 110 -2.74 -0.60 5.89
CA ILE A 110 -4.13 -1.01 5.69
C ILE A 110 -4.26 -1.79 4.40
N ARG A 111 -4.83 -2.98 4.47
CA ARG A 111 -5.25 -3.77 3.31
C ARG A 111 -6.37 -3.07 2.56
N ILE A 112 -6.19 -2.85 1.27
CA ILE A 112 -7.04 -1.99 0.45
C ILE A 112 -7.84 -2.75 -0.62
N SER A 113 -7.61 -4.04 -0.77
CA SER A 113 -8.24 -4.89 -1.78
C SER A 113 -8.50 -6.29 -1.26
N SER A 114 -9.31 -7.07 -1.96
CA SER A 114 -9.52 -8.48 -1.67
C SER A 114 -8.23 -9.28 -1.78
N ASP A 115 -8.24 -10.48 -1.21
CA ASP A 115 -7.12 -11.40 -1.28
C ASP A 115 -6.70 -11.72 -2.71
N CYS A 116 -5.37 -11.73 -2.92
CA CYS A 116 -4.73 -12.14 -4.16
C CYS A 116 -4.39 -13.64 -4.15
N ASP A 117 -5.30 -14.47 -3.62
CA ASP A 117 -5.12 -15.87 -3.24
C ASP A 117 -4.35 -16.75 -4.24
N GLY A 118 -4.63 -16.59 -5.52
CA GLY A 118 -4.01 -17.40 -6.57
C GLY A 118 -2.90 -16.69 -7.32
N GLY A 119 -2.64 -15.44 -7.01
CA GLY A 119 -1.79 -14.59 -7.84
C GLY A 119 -2.38 -14.34 -9.23
N GLY A 120 -1.54 -13.96 -10.20
CA GLY A 120 -1.92 -13.73 -11.58
C GLY A 120 -2.58 -12.38 -11.85
N TRP A 121 -2.67 -12.05 -13.14
CA TRP A 121 -3.18 -10.76 -13.60
C TRP A 121 -4.61 -10.48 -13.16
N TRP A 122 -5.44 -11.53 -13.11
CA TRP A 122 -6.83 -11.39 -12.72
C TRP A 122 -6.99 -10.78 -11.32
N PHE A 123 -6.25 -11.23 -10.34
CA PHE A 123 -6.30 -10.69 -8.96
C PHE A 123 -5.76 -9.27 -8.86
N ILE A 124 -4.71 -8.95 -9.63
CA ILE A 124 -4.05 -7.64 -9.58
C ILE A 124 -4.93 -6.57 -10.23
N SER A 125 -5.56 -6.89 -11.37
CA SER A 125 -6.19 -5.91 -12.23
C SER A 125 -7.68 -6.15 -12.47
N ASP A 126 -8.10 -7.40 -12.72
CA ASP A 126 -9.39 -7.66 -13.37
C ASP A 126 -10.46 -8.25 -12.45
N LYS A 127 -10.11 -8.68 -11.23
CA LYS A 127 -11.07 -9.21 -10.25
C LYS A 127 -12.13 -8.17 -9.93
N GLU A 128 -13.36 -8.39 -10.41
CA GLU A 128 -14.49 -7.48 -10.21
C GLU A 128 -14.11 -6.01 -10.47
N ARG A 129 -13.38 -5.77 -11.56
CA ARG A 129 -12.85 -4.45 -11.92
C ARG A 129 -13.96 -3.42 -12.04
N GLY A 130 -13.73 -2.25 -11.44
CA GLY A 130 -14.69 -1.16 -11.44
C GLY A 130 -15.85 -1.36 -10.47
N GLN A 131 -15.85 -2.41 -9.65
CA GLN A 131 -16.89 -2.63 -8.65
C GLN A 131 -16.44 -2.11 -7.28
N ILE A 132 -17.35 -1.46 -6.59
CA ILE A 132 -17.18 -0.93 -5.24
C ILE A 132 -18.18 -1.65 -4.33
N ASN A 133 -17.69 -2.24 -3.25
CA ASN A 133 -18.54 -2.79 -2.21
C ASN A 133 -19.00 -1.66 -1.27
N GLU A 134 -20.17 -1.10 -1.52
CA GLU A 134 -20.75 -0.03 -0.71
C GLU A 134 -21.39 -0.54 0.59
N SER A 135 -21.60 -1.83 0.71
CA SER A 135 -22.26 -2.41 1.91
C SER A 135 -21.42 -2.28 3.19
N GLY A 136 -20.12 -1.97 3.06
CA GLY A 136 -19.19 -1.88 4.19
C GLY A 136 -18.96 -3.21 4.89
N GLN A 137 -19.15 -4.32 4.18
CA GLN A 137 -18.82 -5.66 4.63
C GLN A 137 -17.69 -6.22 3.76
N GLY A 138 -16.50 -6.25 4.32
CA GLY A 138 -15.28 -6.68 3.61
C GLY A 138 -14.66 -5.56 2.74
N ASP A 139 -13.76 -5.94 1.86
CA ASP A 139 -12.96 -5.00 1.08
C ASP A 139 -13.80 -4.14 0.15
N LYS A 140 -13.54 -2.83 0.16
CA LYS A 140 -14.24 -1.86 -0.70
C LYS A 140 -13.93 -2.09 -2.17
N TYR A 141 -12.70 -2.40 -2.51
CA TYR A 141 -12.25 -2.71 -3.88
C TYR A 141 -11.83 -4.18 -3.97
N ARG A 142 -12.08 -4.80 -5.12
CA ARG A 142 -11.78 -6.22 -5.32
C ARG A 142 -10.39 -6.46 -5.93
N SER A 143 -10.00 -5.65 -6.91
CA SER A 143 -8.65 -5.74 -7.47
C SER A 143 -7.66 -4.83 -6.74
N ALA A 144 -6.40 -5.23 -6.71
CA ALA A 144 -5.32 -4.47 -6.10
C ALA A 144 -5.17 -3.07 -6.75
N PHE A 145 -5.23 -3.01 -8.08
CA PHE A 145 -5.06 -1.75 -8.81
C PHE A 145 -6.20 -0.75 -8.55
N ASP A 146 -7.46 -1.22 -8.52
CA ASP A 146 -8.59 -0.36 -8.14
C ASP A 146 -8.48 0.13 -6.70
N GLY A 147 -8.02 -0.73 -5.79
CA GLY A 147 -7.76 -0.38 -4.40
C GLY A 147 -6.70 0.72 -4.27
N LEU A 148 -5.58 0.59 -4.99
CA LEU A 148 -4.54 1.62 -4.99
C LEU A 148 -5.03 2.97 -5.51
N ILE A 149 -5.84 2.97 -6.57
CA ILE A 149 -6.44 4.20 -7.10
C ILE A 149 -7.43 4.80 -6.11
N GLY A 150 -8.41 4.00 -5.68
CA GLY A 150 -9.53 4.50 -4.88
C GLY A 150 -9.15 4.92 -3.47
N TRP A 151 -8.05 4.39 -2.91
CA TRP A 151 -7.52 4.73 -1.61
C TRP A 151 -6.27 5.63 -1.65
N ALA A 152 -5.86 6.11 -2.84
CA ALA A 152 -4.66 6.92 -2.96
C ALA A 152 -4.64 8.16 -2.05
N ASP A 153 -5.80 8.70 -1.68
CA ASP A 153 -5.89 9.88 -0.82
C ASP A 153 -5.62 9.61 0.66
N ILE A 154 -5.72 8.36 1.14
CA ILE A 154 -5.43 8.03 2.54
C ILE A 154 -3.92 7.98 2.83
N ILE A 155 -3.09 7.76 1.81
CA ILE A 155 -1.64 7.79 1.97
C ILE A 155 -1.19 9.21 2.32
N GLY A 156 -0.45 9.31 3.40
CA GLY A 156 0.11 10.58 3.85
C GLY A 156 -0.88 11.48 4.58
N VAL A 157 -2.12 11.05 4.84
CA VAL A 157 -2.95 11.65 5.88
C VAL A 157 -2.28 11.36 7.21
N LYS A 158 -1.55 12.30 7.76
CA LYS A 158 -0.57 12.21 8.86
C LYS A 158 0.80 11.61 8.46
N GLY A 159 1.08 11.36 7.18
CA GLY A 159 2.37 10.85 6.71
C GLY A 159 2.72 9.42 7.11
N GLN A 160 1.74 8.60 7.50
CA GLN A 160 2.03 7.34 8.17
C GLN A 160 1.31 6.11 7.62
N THR A 161 0.18 6.25 6.91
CA THR A 161 -0.57 5.09 6.45
C THR A 161 -0.04 4.56 5.13
N ILE A 162 0.26 3.26 5.09
CA ILE A 162 0.72 2.53 3.91
C ILE A 162 -0.45 1.71 3.36
N MET A 163 -0.65 1.74 2.04
CA MET A 163 -1.61 0.86 1.38
C MET A 163 -0.99 -0.52 1.18
N ASP A 164 -1.70 -1.57 1.61
CA ASP A 164 -1.34 -2.95 1.35
C ASP A 164 -2.26 -3.55 0.28
N PRO A 165 -1.79 -3.71 -0.97
CA PRO A 165 -2.56 -4.35 -2.03
C PRO A 165 -2.42 -5.88 -2.05
N ASP A 166 -1.93 -6.46 -0.95
CA ASP A 166 -1.66 -7.88 -0.77
C ASP A 166 -0.34 -8.38 -1.39
N PHE A 167 -0.26 -9.68 -1.59
CA PHE A 167 0.96 -10.40 -1.91
C PHE A 167 1.40 -10.25 -3.37
N VAL A 168 2.71 -10.45 -3.57
CA VAL A 168 3.36 -10.53 -4.87
C VAL A 168 3.77 -11.97 -5.14
N GLN A 169 3.23 -12.55 -6.21
CA GLN A 169 3.54 -13.89 -6.69
C GLN A 169 3.85 -13.86 -8.19
N LEU A 170 5.08 -13.45 -8.53
CA LEU A 170 5.47 -13.16 -9.92
C LEU A 170 5.47 -14.38 -10.84
N ASN A 171 5.70 -15.57 -10.30
CA ASN A 171 5.68 -16.81 -11.09
C ASN A 171 4.28 -17.14 -11.65
N THR A 172 3.21 -16.51 -11.13
CA THR A 172 1.84 -16.70 -11.61
C THR A 172 1.46 -15.76 -12.75
N LEU A 173 2.29 -14.76 -13.04
CA LEU A 173 2.06 -13.80 -14.12
C LEU A 173 2.56 -14.34 -15.46
N ALA A 174 1.80 -14.07 -16.53
CA ALA A 174 2.03 -14.66 -17.83
C ALA A 174 3.26 -14.07 -18.56
N SER A 175 3.60 -12.81 -18.33
CA SER A 175 4.66 -12.12 -19.05
C SER A 175 5.58 -11.32 -18.14
N ASP A 176 6.77 -10.98 -18.67
CA ASP A 176 7.69 -10.05 -18.01
C ASP A 176 7.08 -8.66 -17.87
N ALA A 177 6.24 -8.24 -18.83
CA ALA A 177 5.53 -6.96 -18.76
C ALA A 177 4.57 -6.89 -17.57
N GLU A 178 3.81 -7.97 -17.31
CA GLU A 178 2.95 -8.05 -16.12
C GLU A 178 3.74 -8.04 -14.81
N ARG A 179 4.91 -8.65 -14.79
CA ARG A 179 5.81 -8.66 -13.62
C ARG A 179 6.37 -7.27 -13.34
N GLU A 180 6.87 -6.58 -14.38
CA GLU A 180 7.30 -5.19 -14.27
C GLU A 180 6.17 -4.27 -13.83
N PHE A 181 4.96 -4.46 -14.39
CA PHE A 181 3.76 -3.72 -14.02
C PHE A 181 3.45 -3.87 -12.52
N HIS A 182 3.40 -5.12 -12.03
CA HIS A 182 3.05 -5.39 -10.63
C HIS A 182 4.04 -4.75 -9.66
N ILE A 183 5.34 -4.97 -9.83
CA ILE A 183 6.38 -4.35 -9.00
C ILE A 183 6.31 -2.81 -9.08
N SER A 184 6.13 -2.28 -10.29
CA SER A 184 6.05 -0.82 -10.50
C SER A 184 4.85 -0.19 -9.79
N MET A 185 3.69 -0.82 -9.87
CA MET A 185 2.46 -0.38 -9.24
C MET A 185 2.63 -0.22 -7.73
N LEU A 186 3.27 -1.21 -7.07
CA LEU A 186 3.55 -1.19 -5.64
C LEU A 186 4.52 -0.08 -5.28
N LEU A 187 5.67 -0.01 -5.95
CA LEU A 187 6.72 0.95 -5.62
C LEU A 187 6.34 2.39 -5.95
N VAL A 188 5.59 2.61 -7.04
CA VAL A 188 5.11 3.95 -7.40
C VAL A 188 4.03 4.43 -6.44
N SER A 189 3.21 3.54 -5.90
CA SER A 189 2.19 3.90 -4.90
C SER A 189 2.72 4.01 -3.47
N GLY A 190 3.98 3.62 -3.22
CA GLY A 190 4.56 3.59 -1.87
C GLY A 190 4.13 2.38 -1.04
N SER A 191 3.63 1.34 -1.69
CA SER A 191 3.20 0.09 -1.05
C SER A 191 4.37 -0.86 -0.81
N PRO A 192 4.27 -1.79 0.14
CA PRO A 192 5.28 -2.82 0.36
C PRO A 192 5.27 -3.87 -0.75
N ILE A 193 6.36 -4.61 -0.86
CA ILE A 193 6.45 -5.82 -1.67
C ILE A 193 6.41 -7.03 -0.74
N GLY A 194 5.22 -7.60 -0.53
CA GLY A 194 5.04 -8.83 0.24
C GLY A 194 5.28 -10.07 -0.64
N ILE A 195 6.51 -10.56 -0.73
CA ILE A 195 6.87 -11.68 -1.62
C ILE A 195 6.30 -12.99 -1.09
N THR A 196 5.50 -13.69 -1.91
CA THR A 196 4.99 -15.04 -1.64
C THR A 196 5.46 -16.07 -2.65
N ASP A 197 6.28 -15.67 -3.64
CA ASP A 197 7.01 -16.63 -4.45
C ASP A 197 7.89 -17.51 -3.56
N GLN A 198 7.78 -18.82 -3.70
CA GLN A 198 8.60 -19.75 -2.96
C GLN A 198 9.97 -19.92 -3.63
N TYR A 199 10.99 -20.30 -2.86
CA TYR A 199 12.35 -20.48 -3.36
C TYR A 199 12.46 -21.49 -4.53
N ASN A 200 11.54 -22.46 -4.60
CA ASN A 200 11.49 -23.48 -5.64
C ASN A 200 10.58 -23.11 -6.82
N THR A 201 9.82 -22.02 -6.73
CA THR A 201 8.92 -21.56 -7.79
C THR A 201 9.29 -20.20 -8.39
N ILE A 202 10.07 -19.38 -7.67
CA ILE A 202 10.46 -18.04 -8.09
C ILE A 202 11.26 -18.03 -9.41
N GLY A 203 12.17 -19.01 -9.60
CA GLY A 203 12.95 -19.16 -10.83
C GLY A 203 13.55 -17.84 -11.33
N ASP A 204 13.43 -17.57 -12.64
CA ASP A 204 13.93 -16.35 -13.29
C ASP A 204 13.18 -15.09 -12.88
N CYS A 205 12.03 -15.20 -12.21
CA CYS A 205 11.30 -14.05 -11.70
C CYS A 205 12.09 -13.29 -10.62
N ALA A 206 13.07 -13.92 -9.97
CA ALA A 206 13.94 -13.27 -9.01
C ALA A 206 14.65 -12.00 -9.54
N LYS A 207 14.84 -11.88 -10.87
CA LYS A 207 15.44 -10.70 -11.49
C LYS A 207 14.62 -9.41 -11.27
N PHE A 208 13.28 -9.50 -11.21
CA PHE A 208 12.40 -8.35 -11.02
C PHE A 208 12.50 -7.77 -9.60
N TYR A 209 12.81 -8.59 -8.61
CA TYR A 209 13.08 -8.16 -7.24
C TYR A 209 14.50 -7.59 -7.03
N LYS A 210 15.30 -7.46 -8.09
CA LYS A 210 16.69 -7.00 -8.01
C LYS A 210 16.97 -5.71 -8.78
N ASN A 211 15.97 -5.11 -9.42
CA ASN A 211 16.15 -3.83 -10.10
C ASN A 211 16.37 -2.71 -9.07
N THR A 212 17.62 -2.29 -8.93
CA THR A 212 18.03 -1.33 -7.89
C THR A 212 17.44 0.06 -8.07
N GLU A 213 17.17 0.50 -9.30
CA GLU A 213 16.60 1.84 -9.56
C GLU A 213 15.11 1.92 -9.18
N ILE A 214 14.35 0.85 -9.43
CA ILE A 214 12.95 0.76 -9.01
C ILE A 214 12.87 0.60 -7.48
N LEU A 215 13.70 -0.26 -6.89
CA LEU A 215 13.72 -0.49 -5.44
C LEU A 215 14.18 0.74 -4.64
N GLU A 216 14.96 1.64 -5.27
CA GLU A 216 15.36 2.90 -4.64
C GLU A 216 14.16 3.76 -4.24
N LEU A 217 13.03 3.66 -4.96
CA LEU A 217 11.80 4.36 -4.62
C LEU A 217 11.31 3.99 -3.22
N ASN A 218 11.30 2.70 -2.89
CA ASN A 218 10.91 2.23 -1.56
C ASN A 218 11.89 2.74 -0.50
N LYS A 219 13.19 2.63 -0.75
CA LYS A 219 14.24 3.09 0.16
C LYS A 219 14.16 4.59 0.46
N LEU A 220 13.70 5.39 -0.52
CA LEU A 220 13.49 6.83 -0.36
C LEU A 220 12.14 7.17 0.30
N GLY A 221 11.32 6.19 0.64
CA GLY A 221 9.96 6.42 1.13
C GLY A 221 9.08 7.15 0.11
N PHE A 222 9.30 6.89 -1.19
CA PHE A 222 8.56 7.54 -2.25
C PHE A 222 7.09 7.12 -2.23
N VAL A 223 6.19 8.08 -2.36
CA VAL A 223 4.75 7.87 -2.54
C VAL A 223 4.27 8.73 -3.70
N GLY A 224 3.90 8.07 -4.78
CA GLY A 224 3.21 8.70 -5.91
C GLY A 224 1.70 8.71 -5.73
N LYS A 225 1.04 9.54 -6.53
CA LYS A 225 -0.43 9.61 -6.60
C LYS A 225 -0.90 9.56 -8.04
N PRO A 226 -2.06 8.93 -8.31
CA PRO A 226 -2.64 8.97 -9.65
C PRO A 226 -3.12 10.38 -9.97
N LEU A 227 -3.18 10.72 -11.24
CA LEU A 227 -3.75 12.02 -11.68
C LEU A 227 -5.27 12.10 -11.45
N SER A 228 -5.92 10.96 -11.20
CA SER A 228 -7.30 10.86 -10.76
C SER A 228 -7.47 9.69 -9.81
N THR A 229 -8.13 9.91 -8.67
CA THR A 229 -8.49 8.86 -7.71
C THR A 229 -9.80 8.15 -8.06
N SER A 230 -10.43 8.52 -9.18
CA SER A 230 -11.60 7.84 -9.70
C SER A 230 -11.19 6.61 -10.51
N ILE A 231 -11.61 5.42 -10.08
CA ILE A 231 -11.42 4.16 -10.82
C ILE A 231 -12.12 4.16 -12.19
N TRP A 232 -13.05 5.10 -12.40
CA TRP A 232 -13.78 5.27 -13.66
C TRP A 232 -13.04 6.13 -14.68
N ASP A 233 -12.10 6.98 -14.24
CA ASP A 233 -11.23 7.78 -15.11
C ASP A 233 -10.00 6.96 -15.52
N LYS A 234 -10.21 5.98 -16.38
CA LYS A 234 -9.18 5.02 -16.80
C LYS A 234 -7.89 5.66 -17.29
N GLN A 235 -7.99 6.82 -17.95
CA GLN A 235 -6.83 7.50 -18.52
C GLN A 235 -5.96 8.16 -17.44
N ASN A 236 -6.58 8.87 -16.50
CA ASN A 236 -5.84 9.61 -15.49
C ASN A 236 -5.47 8.75 -14.27
N SER A 237 -6.32 7.79 -13.90
CA SER A 237 -6.01 6.88 -12.80
C SER A 237 -4.86 5.90 -13.10
N SER A 238 -4.53 5.74 -14.38
CA SER A 238 -3.39 4.92 -14.84
C SER A 238 -2.08 5.70 -14.97
N ARG A 239 -2.08 7.00 -14.63
CA ARG A 239 -0.91 7.88 -14.68
C ARG A 239 -0.60 8.40 -13.29
N TRP A 240 0.54 8.00 -12.76
CA TRP A 240 0.95 8.28 -11.39
C TRP A 240 2.14 9.20 -11.37
N ILE A 241 2.14 10.16 -10.46
CA ILE A 241 3.22 11.13 -10.31
C ILE A 241 3.59 11.35 -8.85
N GLY A 242 4.84 11.69 -8.61
CA GLY A 242 5.32 12.13 -7.32
C GLY A 242 6.69 12.79 -7.46
N GLN A 243 7.04 13.66 -6.51
CA GLN A 243 8.32 14.35 -6.53
C GLN A 243 9.25 13.79 -5.46
N LEU A 244 10.49 13.49 -5.84
CA LEU A 244 11.54 13.09 -4.92
C LEU A 244 12.07 14.31 -4.12
N PRO A 245 12.69 14.08 -2.95
CA PRO A 245 13.28 15.16 -2.15
C PRO A 245 14.33 15.99 -2.89
N ASP A 246 14.98 15.40 -3.89
CA ASP A 246 15.96 16.10 -4.73
C ASP A 246 15.32 16.94 -5.85
N GLY A 247 13.98 16.91 -5.96
CA GLY A 247 13.18 17.66 -6.92
C GLY A 247 12.95 16.93 -8.26
N ASP A 248 13.53 15.77 -8.48
CA ASP A 248 13.23 14.93 -9.64
C ASP A 248 11.79 14.39 -9.50
N TRP A 249 11.13 14.19 -10.63
CA TRP A 249 9.81 13.58 -10.67
C TRP A 249 9.90 12.10 -11.00
N ILE A 250 9.08 11.32 -10.35
CA ILE A 250 8.78 9.94 -10.76
C ILE A 250 7.41 9.95 -11.43
N VAL A 251 7.34 9.27 -12.57
CA VAL A 251 6.12 9.10 -13.37
C VAL A 251 5.93 7.63 -13.67
N GLY A 252 4.81 7.08 -13.21
CA GLY A 252 4.34 5.74 -13.56
C GLY A 252 3.21 5.83 -14.60
N LEU A 253 3.37 5.13 -15.70
CA LEU A 253 2.37 5.01 -16.76
C LEU A 253 2.00 3.54 -16.88
N PHE A 254 0.71 3.21 -16.72
CA PHE A 254 0.24 1.84 -16.59
C PHE A 254 -0.84 1.52 -17.64
N ASN A 255 -0.62 0.54 -18.49
CA ASN A 255 -1.63 0.02 -19.40
C ASN A 255 -2.18 -1.31 -18.86
N ARG A 256 -3.32 -1.27 -18.18
CA ARG A 256 -4.00 -2.48 -17.68
C ARG A 256 -4.97 -3.11 -18.68
N GLU A 257 -5.12 -2.51 -19.89
CA GLU A 257 -6.04 -3.00 -20.91
C GLU A 257 -5.37 -4.08 -21.78
N SER A 258 -6.20 -4.89 -22.44
CA SER A 258 -5.78 -5.93 -23.39
C SER A 258 -5.41 -5.41 -24.78
N THR A 259 -5.36 -4.08 -24.96
CA THR A 259 -5.03 -3.41 -26.22
C THR A 259 -3.89 -2.41 -26.02
N VAL A 260 -3.18 -2.11 -27.09
CA VAL A 260 -2.14 -1.06 -27.09
C VAL A 260 -2.79 0.31 -26.89
N LEU A 261 -2.30 1.07 -25.91
CA LEU A 261 -2.77 2.42 -25.62
C LEU A 261 -1.62 3.41 -25.59
N GLU A 262 -1.92 4.66 -25.95
CA GLU A 262 -0.98 5.76 -25.83
C GLU A 262 -1.14 6.46 -24.48
N TYR A 263 -0.01 6.59 -23.77
CA TYR A 263 0.10 7.35 -22.54
C TYR A 263 1.17 8.43 -22.65
N GLY A 264 1.11 9.41 -21.78
CA GLY A 264 2.13 10.45 -21.71
C GLY A 264 1.97 11.34 -20.51
N ILE A 265 2.91 12.24 -20.33
CA ILE A 265 2.94 13.23 -19.27
C ILE A 265 3.37 14.59 -19.83
N ASP A 266 2.60 15.63 -19.59
CA ASP A 266 2.93 17.02 -19.93
C ASP A 266 3.78 17.62 -18.80
N PHE A 267 5.01 18.05 -19.16
CA PHE A 267 5.95 18.52 -18.15
C PHE A 267 5.55 19.84 -17.49
N GLU A 268 4.85 20.70 -18.19
CA GLU A 268 4.40 21.98 -17.62
C GLU A 268 3.06 21.88 -16.92
N LYS A 269 2.07 21.28 -17.58
CA LYS A 269 0.70 21.25 -17.07
C LYS A 269 0.52 20.28 -15.92
N GLU A 270 1.17 19.09 -15.99
CA GLU A 270 0.95 18.01 -15.04
C GLU A 270 2.05 17.91 -13.98
N LEU A 271 3.30 18.29 -14.31
CA LEU A 271 4.41 18.29 -13.36
C LEU A 271 4.79 19.70 -12.87
N GLY A 272 4.15 20.76 -13.38
CA GLY A 272 4.47 22.14 -12.97
C GLY A 272 5.88 22.62 -13.37
N ILE A 273 6.53 21.92 -14.33
CA ILE A 273 7.89 22.30 -14.77
C ILE A 273 7.78 23.48 -15.71
N LYS A 274 8.14 24.68 -15.23
CA LYS A 274 8.02 25.93 -15.97
C LYS A 274 8.71 25.87 -17.32
N GLY A 275 7.96 26.16 -18.39
CA GLY A 275 8.42 26.11 -19.78
C GLY A 275 8.59 24.69 -20.33
N GLY A 276 8.13 23.67 -19.60
CA GLY A 276 8.06 22.27 -20.05
C GLY A 276 9.40 21.68 -20.48
N LYS A 277 10.55 22.20 -20.01
CA LYS A 277 11.88 21.69 -20.40
C LYS A 277 12.49 20.85 -19.30
N VAL A 278 12.88 19.63 -19.64
CA VAL A 278 13.55 18.69 -18.73
C VAL A 278 14.97 18.40 -19.21
N LYS A 279 15.88 18.21 -18.26
CA LYS A 279 17.29 17.95 -18.53
C LYS A 279 17.50 16.50 -18.93
N ASN A 280 16.75 15.59 -18.37
CA ASN A 280 16.79 14.16 -18.67
C ASN A 280 15.47 13.47 -18.33
N VAL A 281 15.14 12.47 -19.11
CA VAL A 281 14.13 11.45 -18.81
C VAL A 281 14.87 10.12 -18.76
N ARG A 282 14.74 9.37 -17.67
CA ARG A 282 15.37 8.06 -17.48
C ARG A 282 14.32 6.98 -17.31
N ASP A 283 14.42 5.91 -18.09
CA ASP A 283 13.62 4.69 -17.93
C ASP A 283 14.27 3.82 -16.83
N LEU A 284 13.55 3.59 -15.74
CA LEU A 284 14.10 2.90 -14.56
C LEU A 284 14.18 1.38 -14.74
N TRP A 285 13.33 0.78 -15.61
CA TRP A 285 13.42 -0.64 -15.92
C TRP A 285 14.57 -0.95 -16.88
N LEU A 286 14.74 -0.11 -17.89
CA LEU A 286 15.80 -0.28 -18.89
C LEU A 286 17.15 0.27 -18.45
N HIS A 287 17.22 0.99 -17.31
CA HIS A 287 18.42 1.71 -16.84
C HIS A 287 18.96 2.67 -17.92
N GLN A 288 18.06 3.28 -18.72
CA GLN A 288 18.40 4.03 -19.90
C GLN A 288 18.03 5.51 -19.79
N ASP A 289 18.98 6.38 -20.09
CA ASP A 289 18.73 7.80 -20.29
C ASP A 289 18.17 8.04 -21.69
N LEU A 290 16.97 8.65 -21.74
CA LEU A 290 16.28 9.02 -22.97
C LEU A 290 16.62 10.46 -23.41
N GLY A 291 17.44 11.17 -22.61
CA GLY A 291 17.94 12.51 -22.91
C GLY A 291 17.00 13.65 -22.51
N ALA A 292 17.39 14.86 -22.95
CA ALA A 292 16.61 16.07 -22.70
C ALA A 292 15.37 16.12 -23.61
N MET A 293 14.27 16.62 -23.05
CA MET A 293 12.98 16.73 -23.75
C MET A 293 12.30 18.07 -23.45
N SER A 294 11.30 18.40 -24.27
CA SER A 294 10.44 19.58 -24.04
C SER A 294 8.98 19.28 -24.37
N GLY A 295 8.07 19.92 -23.63
CA GLY A 295 6.63 19.78 -23.76
C GLY A 295 6.09 18.55 -23.07
N ARG A 296 6.22 17.38 -23.67
CA ARG A 296 5.67 16.13 -23.10
C ARG A 296 6.52 14.91 -23.46
N TYR A 297 6.39 13.87 -22.64
CA TYR A 297 6.75 12.51 -22.99
C TYR A 297 5.50 11.75 -23.46
N SER A 298 5.62 10.95 -24.51
CA SER A 298 4.56 10.06 -24.98
C SER A 298 5.14 8.70 -25.34
N VAL A 299 4.35 7.66 -25.09
CA VAL A 299 4.72 6.27 -25.35
C VAL A 299 3.47 5.43 -25.65
N ARG A 300 3.59 4.49 -26.57
CA ARG A 300 2.62 3.44 -26.77
C ARG A 300 3.00 2.27 -25.86
N LEU A 301 2.07 1.88 -25.00
CA LEU A 301 2.24 0.76 -24.08
C LEU A 301 1.48 -0.45 -24.61
N GLU A 302 2.19 -1.56 -24.69
CA GLU A 302 1.60 -2.88 -24.99
C GLU A 302 0.60 -3.28 -23.88
N PRO A 303 -0.29 -4.25 -24.13
CA PRO A 303 -1.17 -4.79 -23.11
C PRO A 303 -0.42 -5.19 -21.83
N HIS A 304 -1.02 -4.86 -20.68
CA HIS A 304 -0.50 -5.22 -19.35
C HIS A 304 0.93 -4.74 -19.09
N SER A 305 1.33 -3.63 -19.70
CA SER A 305 2.69 -3.09 -19.54
C SER A 305 2.71 -1.74 -18.84
N CYS A 306 3.89 -1.32 -18.42
CA CYS A 306 4.10 -0.04 -17.76
C CYS A 306 5.38 0.66 -18.22
N LYS A 307 5.50 1.93 -17.84
CA LYS A 307 6.76 2.69 -17.83
C LYS A 307 6.90 3.39 -16.49
N VAL A 308 8.08 3.30 -15.90
CA VAL A 308 8.44 4.11 -14.75
C VAL A 308 9.63 4.98 -15.12
N LEU A 309 9.40 6.28 -15.02
CA LEU A 309 10.35 7.29 -15.49
C LEU A 309 10.81 8.18 -14.34
N ARG A 310 12.08 8.49 -14.29
CA ARG A 310 12.62 9.57 -13.49
C ARG A 310 12.88 10.77 -14.38
N ILE A 311 12.25 11.89 -14.09
CA ILE A 311 12.30 13.12 -14.89
C ILE A 311 13.04 14.20 -14.12
N LYS A 312 14.13 14.68 -14.69
CA LYS A 312 14.99 15.72 -14.13
C LYS A 312 14.69 17.09 -14.72
N PRO A 313 14.09 18.03 -13.94
CA PRO A 313 13.80 19.39 -14.42
C PRO A 313 15.05 20.17 -14.80
N ASN A 314 14.90 21.10 -15.76
CA ASN A 314 15.99 21.98 -16.19
C ASN A 314 15.99 23.33 -15.45
N SER A 315 15.60 23.39 -14.16
CA SER A 315 15.47 24.66 -13.46
C SER A 315 16.60 24.92 -12.46
N LYS A 316 17.05 26.20 -12.40
CA LYS A 316 18.06 26.67 -11.42
C LYS A 316 17.54 26.65 -9.97
N ARG A 317 16.22 26.69 -9.73
CA ARG A 317 15.60 26.57 -8.39
C ARG A 317 15.86 25.22 -7.72
N TYR A 318 16.08 24.20 -8.50
CA TYR A 318 16.46 22.87 -8.07
C TYR A 318 17.72 22.85 -7.19
N LYS A 319 18.76 23.63 -7.54
CA LYS A 319 20.01 23.71 -6.74
C LYS A 319 19.80 24.32 -5.36
N ALA A 320 18.86 25.23 -5.21
CA ALA A 320 18.57 25.90 -3.93
C ALA A 320 17.78 24.98 -2.96
N ALA A 321 16.83 24.20 -3.47
CA ALA A 321 16.06 23.24 -2.68
C ALA A 321 16.94 22.10 -2.13
N VAL A 322 17.82 21.53 -2.96
CA VAL A 322 18.78 20.48 -2.54
C VAL A 322 19.82 21.02 -1.56
N ALA A 323 20.25 22.28 -1.71
CA ALA A 323 21.16 22.91 -0.76
C ALA A 323 20.52 23.12 0.63
N SER A 324 19.22 23.47 0.67
CA SER A 324 18.49 23.62 1.93
C SER A 324 18.25 22.29 2.65
N LEU A 325 18.02 21.20 1.92
CA LEU A 325 17.86 19.85 2.47
C LEU A 325 19.19 19.27 3.00
N LYS A 326 20.32 19.62 2.38
CA LYS A 326 21.66 19.22 2.88
C LYS A 326 22.10 19.95 4.14
N ASN A 327 21.48 21.10 4.44
CA ASN A 327 21.81 21.94 5.62
C ASN A 327 20.88 21.71 6.82
N GLY A 328 20.35 20.49 6.96
CA GLY A 328 19.82 20.00 8.25
C GLY A 328 18.41 20.41 8.57
N ALA A 329 17.44 19.92 7.82
CA ALA A 329 16.14 19.66 8.38
C ALA A 329 16.12 18.20 8.88
N VAL A 330 16.55 17.99 10.10
CA VAL A 330 16.12 16.83 10.89
C VAL A 330 14.62 16.98 11.03
N ILE A 331 13.85 16.17 10.33
CA ILE A 331 12.43 16.03 10.58
C ILE A 331 12.36 15.37 11.97
N ASN A 332 12.13 16.17 13.00
CA ASN A 332 11.72 15.64 14.29
C ASN A 332 10.40 14.89 14.08
N ARG A 333 10.46 13.59 14.37
CA ARG A 333 9.31 12.69 14.44
C ARG A 333 8.35 13.12 15.56
#